data_7e2ad5b03ef34da63c58d0f474a1073e
#
_entry.id   7e2ad5b03ef34da63c58d0f474a1073e
#
_cell.length_a   1.000
_cell.length_b   1.000
_cell.length_c   1.000
_cell.angle_alpha   90.00
_cell.angle_beta   90.00
_cell.angle_gamma   90.00
#
_symmetry.space_group_name_H-M   'P 1'
#
loop_
_entity.id
_entity.type
_entity.pdbx_description
1 polymer ?
#
loop_
_entity_poly.entity_id
_entity_poly.type
_entity_poly.pdbx_seq_one_letter_code
_entity_poly.pdbx_strand_id
1 'polypeptide(L)'
;MRIKYSPDASEKLRQMRKYIGQKRISRIIKAIRGLLGTPYKCPAVEHVLGISNPYYFLHVEQHYVFYRVENDIVFIADIYNEREDFMWKMFGIDLRTQESQDYWGE
;
A
#
# COMPACT_ATOMS: atom_id res chain seq x y z
N MET A 1 -16.00 13.02 -0.50
CA MET A 1 -14.67 12.36 -0.58
C MET A 1 -14.57 11.59 -1.89
N ARG A 2 -13.40 11.58 -2.47
CA ARG A 2 -13.17 10.88 -3.75
C ARG A 2 -11.81 10.18 -3.73
N ILE A 3 -11.63 9.28 -4.69
CA ILE A 3 -10.38 8.53 -4.81
C ILE A 3 -9.58 9.08 -5.96
N LYS A 4 -8.28 9.21 -5.74
CA LYS A 4 -7.35 9.61 -6.79
C LYS A 4 -6.17 8.62 -6.78
N TYR A 5 -5.76 8.19 -7.95
CA TYR A 5 -4.64 7.24 -8.09
C TYR A 5 -3.40 7.97 -8.57
N SER A 6 -2.27 7.62 -8.00
CA SER A 6 -0.99 8.10 -8.54
C SER A 6 -0.76 7.43 -9.91
N PRO A 7 0.11 8.01 -10.75
CA PRO A 7 0.46 7.37 -12.00
C PRO A 7 1.02 5.96 -11.80
N ASP A 8 1.84 5.78 -10.77
CA ASP A 8 2.43 4.47 -10.48
C ASP A 8 1.36 3.45 -10.08
N ALA A 9 0.43 3.83 -9.24
CA ALA A 9 -0.64 2.95 -8.81
C ALA A 9 -1.54 2.56 -9.99
N SER A 10 -1.88 3.53 -10.84
CA SER A 10 -2.71 3.28 -12.02
C SER A 10 -2.04 2.30 -12.96
N GLU A 11 -0.75 2.51 -13.22
CA GLU A 11 0.00 1.66 -14.12
C GLU A 11 0.12 0.24 -13.58
N LYS A 12 0.36 0.12 -12.28
CA LYS A 12 0.46 -1.20 -11.65
C LYS A 12 -0.85 -1.96 -11.73
N LEU A 13 -1.97 -1.30 -11.49
CA LEU A 13 -3.28 -1.96 -11.61
C LEU A 13 -3.51 -2.48 -13.02
N ARG A 14 -3.13 -1.69 -14.01
CA ARG A 14 -3.29 -2.11 -15.40
C ARG A 14 -2.42 -3.31 -15.73
N GLN A 15 -1.18 -3.32 -15.26
CA GLN A 15 -0.27 -4.44 -15.49
C GLN A 15 -0.69 -5.68 -14.71
N MET A 16 -1.12 -5.49 -13.47
CA MET A 16 -1.55 -6.60 -12.60
C MET A 16 -2.72 -7.37 -13.20
N ARG A 17 -3.57 -6.71 -13.96
CA ARG A 17 -4.68 -7.39 -14.62
C ARG A 17 -4.22 -8.57 -15.46
N LYS A 18 -3.04 -8.46 -16.05
CA LYS A 18 -2.47 -9.53 -16.88
C LYS A 18 -2.00 -10.72 -16.07
N TYR A 19 -1.63 -10.51 -14.82
CA TYR A 19 -1.10 -11.58 -13.97
C TYR A 19 -2.14 -12.23 -13.10
N ILE A 20 -2.98 -11.43 -12.46
CA ILE A 20 -3.91 -11.95 -11.47
C ILE A 20 -5.35 -12.05 -11.98
N GLY A 21 -5.63 -11.46 -13.14
CA GLY A 21 -6.92 -11.57 -13.79
C GLY A 21 -7.93 -10.53 -13.34
N GLN A 22 -8.95 -10.35 -14.15
CA GLN A 22 -9.97 -9.32 -13.96
C GLN A 22 -10.73 -9.50 -12.64
N LYS A 23 -11.00 -10.71 -12.25
CA LYS A 23 -11.78 -10.99 -11.05
C LYS A 23 -11.10 -10.45 -9.79
N ARG A 24 -9.80 -10.72 -9.65
CA ARG A 24 -9.05 -10.25 -8.50
C ARG A 24 -8.82 -8.74 -8.55
N ILE A 25 -8.60 -8.19 -9.74
CA ILE A 25 -8.49 -6.74 -9.91
C ILE A 25 -9.79 -6.06 -9.46
N SER A 26 -10.94 -6.62 -9.83
CA SER A 26 -12.22 -6.07 -9.42
C SER A 26 -12.39 -6.08 -7.90
N ARG A 27 -11.91 -7.12 -7.24
CA ARG A 27 -11.96 -7.17 -5.77
C ARG A 27 -11.08 -6.10 -5.14
N ILE A 28 -9.89 -5.88 -5.71
CA ILE A 28 -8.99 -4.83 -5.21
C ILE A 28 -9.64 -3.46 -5.37
N ILE A 29 -10.18 -3.17 -6.54
CA ILE A 29 -10.83 -1.88 -6.80
C ILE A 29 -12.04 -1.70 -5.89
N LYS A 30 -12.83 -2.75 -5.68
CA LYS A 30 -13.97 -2.67 -4.79
C LYS A 30 -13.55 -2.36 -3.35
N ALA A 31 -12.47 -3.00 -2.89
CA ALA A 31 -11.94 -2.73 -1.55
C ALA A 31 -11.45 -1.30 -1.43
N ILE A 32 -10.78 -0.78 -2.46
CA ILE A 32 -10.33 0.62 -2.48
C ILE A 32 -11.53 1.56 -2.40
N ARG A 33 -12.58 1.29 -3.17
CA ARG A 33 -13.80 2.11 -3.13
C ARG A 33 -14.45 2.10 -1.77
N GLY A 34 -14.33 1.00 -1.06
CA GLY A 34 -14.85 0.90 0.31
C GLY A 34 -14.21 1.89 1.26
N LEU A 35 -13.03 2.42 0.94
CA LEU A 35 -12.37 3.42 1.76
C LEU A 35 -13.12 4.75 1.79
N LEU A 36 -13.97 5.01 0.82
CA LEU A 36 -14.75 6.25 0.80
C LEU A 36 -15.67 6.38 2.00
N GLY A 37 -16.19 5.26 2.49
CA GLY A 37 -17.06 5.28 3.67
C GLY A 37 -16.29 5.24 4.99
N THR A 38 -15.10 4.65 4.98
CA THR A 38 -14.31 4.46 6.21
C THR A 38 -12.82 4.59 5.90
N PRO A 39 -12.35 5.81 5.57
CA PRO A 39 -10.97 5.97 5.08
C PRO A 39 -9.89 5.66 6.12
N TYR A 40 -10.23 5.67 7.40
CA TYR A 40 -9.25 5.44 8.47
C TYR A 40 -9.36 4.07 9.10
N LYS A 41 -10.11 3.16 8.50
CA LYS A 41 -10.31 1.82 9.08
C LYS A 41 -9.08 0.95 9.01
N CYS A 42 -8.18 1.21 8.07
CA CYS A 42 -6.98 0.41 7.86
C CYS A 42 -5.85 0.86 8.78
N PRO A 43 -4.88 -0.02 9.05
CA PRO A 43 -3.75 0.35 9.91
C PRO A 43 -2.92 1.48 9.33
N ALA A 44 -2.42 2.34 10.20
CA ALA A 44 -1.44 3.34 9.80
C ALA A 44 -0.08 2.66 9.66
N VAL A 45 0.64 3.00 8.62
CA VAL A 45 1.98 2.47 8.40
C VAL A 45 2.90 2.81 9.57
N GLU A 46 2.74 4.01 10.11
CA GLU A 46 3.52 4.47 11.25
C GLU A 46 3.39 3.54 12.45
N HIS A 47 2.20 3.04 12.73
CA HIS A 47 1.98 2.16 13.86
C HIS A 47 2.62 0.78 13.70
N VAL A 48 2.74 0.33 12.46
CA VAL A 48 3.31 -0.98 12.18
C VAL A 48 4.83 -0.93 12.08
N LEU A 49 5.35 0.11 11.44
CA LEU A 49 6.77 0.19 11.11
C LEU A 49 7.56 1.12 12.02
N GLY A 50 6.89 1.93 12.81
CA GLY A 50 7.58 2.89 13.67
C GLY A 50 8.23 4.05 12.94
N ILE A 51 7.81 4.29 11.70
CA ILE A 51 8.36 5.35 10.87
C ILE A 51 7.27 6.37 10.62
N SER A 52 7.53 7.62 11.00
CA SER A 52 6.53 8.69 10.83
C SER A 52 6.26 8.95 9.35
N ASN A 53 4.99 8.83 8.98
CA ASN A 53 4.54 9.07 7.62
C ASN A 53 3.01 9.17 7.60
N PRO A 54 2.44 9.72 6.52
CA PRO A 54 0.98 9.91 6.46
C PRO A 54 0.20 8.74 5.88
N TYR A 55 0.84 7.61 5.64
CA TYR A 55 0.21 6.53 4.90
C TYR A 55 -0.53 5.53 5.76
N TYR A 56 -1.56 4.93 5.15
CA TYR A 56 -2.27 3.75 5.64
C TYR A 56 -2.09 2.65 4.62
N PHE A 57 -2.36 1.41 5.00
CA PHE A 57 -2.29 0.33 4.04
C PHE A 57 -3.52 -0.56 4.12
N LEU A 58 -4.03 -0.91 2.96
CA LEU A 58 -5.13 -1.85 2.79
C LEU A 58 -4.55 -3.15 2.25
N HIS A 59 -4.77 -4.24 2.98
CA HIS A 59 -4.27 -5.54 2.54
C HIS A 59 -5.42 -6.28 1.87
N VAL A 60 -5.30 -6.57 0.59
CA VAL A 60 -6.33 -7.22 -0.19
C VAL A 60 -5.71 -8.04 -1.32
N GLU A 61 -6.21 -9.25 -1.53
CA GLU A 61 -5.75 -10.14 -2.60
C GLU A 61 -4.22 -10.28 -2.66
N GLN A 62 -3.61 -10.44 -1.48
CA GLN A 62 -2.17 -10.60 -1.32
C GLN A 62 -1.35 -9.39 -1.80
N HIS A 63 -1.97 -8.22 -1.77
CA HIS A 63 -1.31 -6.96 -2.12
C HIS A 63 -1.53 -5.94 -1.01
N TYR A 64 -0.59 -5.02 -0.90
CA TYR A 64 -0.72 -3.87 -0.03
C TYR A 64 -0.99 -2.64 -0.87
N VAL A 65 -2.08 -1.96 -0.58
CA VAL A 65 -2.44 -0.70 -1.23
C VAL A 65 -2.12 0.41 -0.25
N PHE A 66 -1.12 1.23 -0.57
CA PHE A 66 -0.72 2.33 0.29
C PHE A 66 -1.47 3.59 -0.13
N TYR A 67 -2.08 4.24 0.86
CA TYR A 67 -2.86 5.45 0.58
C TYR A 67 -2.71 6.43 1.72
N ARG A 68 -3.01 7.68 1.42
CA ARG A 68 -3.14 8.72 2.42
C ARG A 68 -4.43 9.48 2.19
N VAL A 69 -4.89 10.17 3.23
CA VAL A 69 -6.14 10.92 3.18
C VAL A 69 -5.81 12.39 3.43
N GLU A 70 -6.11 13.24 2.48
CA GLU A 70 -5.94 14.68 2.66
C GLU A 70 -6.89 15.44 1.76
N ASN A 71 -7.38 16.59 2.24
CA ASN A 71 -8.28 17.46 1.48
C ASN A 71 -9.47 16.71 0.89
N ASP A 72 -10.06 15.81 1.71
CA ASP A 72 -11.23 15.04 1.31
C ASP A 72 -10.97 14.12 0.12
N ILE A 73 -9.72 13.69 -0.04
CA ILE A 73 -9.32 12.77 -1.11
C ILE A 73 -8.61 11.57 -0.47
N VAL A 74 -8.99 10.37 -0.92
CA VAL A 74 -8.23 9.16 -0.64
C VAL A 74 -7.26 9.00 -1.80
N PHE A 75 -6.00 9.27 -1.54
CA PHE A 75 -4.96 9.24 -2.56
C PHE A 75 -4.22 7.92 -2.52
N ILE A 76 -4.37 7.11 -3.57
CA ILE A 76 -3.70 5.82 -3.67
C ILE A 76 -2.30 6.06 -4.20
N ALA A 77 -1.32 5.88 -3.33
CA ALA A 77 0.06 6.21 -3.66
C ALA A 77 0.76 5.11 -4.43
N ASP A 78 0.59 3.87 -4.00
CA ASP A 78 1.26 2.75 -4.67
C ASP A 78 0.63 1.43 -4.24
N ILE A 79 0.97 0.36 -4.97
CA ILE A 79 0.47 -0.98 -4.71
C ILE A 79 1.64 -1.94 -4.83
N TYR A 80 1.79 -2.83 -3.86
CA TYR A 80 2.86 -3.82 -3.86
C TYR A 80 2.31 -5.19 -3.54
N ASN A 81 2.85 -6.21 -4.20
CA ASN A 81 2.58 -7.60 -3.83
C ASN A 81 3.25 -7.83 -2.47
N GLU A 82 2.64 -8.66 -1.62
CA GLU A 82 3.18 -8.90 -0.27
C GLU A 82 4.55 -9.57 -0.28
N ARG A 83 4.97 -10.11 -1.43
CA ARG A 83 6.28 -10.73 -1.57
C ARG A 83 7.37 -9.74 -2.03
N GLU A 84 6.96 -8.54 -2.44
CA GLU A 84 7.93 -7.53 -2.87
C GLU A 84 8.56 -6.87 -1.65
N ASP A 85 9.75 -6.34 -1.85
CA ASP A 85 10.42 -5.56 -0.82
C ASP A 85 9.85 -4.13 -0.85
N PHE A 86 8.61 -4.00 -0.40
CA PHE A 86 7.93 -2.71 -0.44
C PHE A 86 8.55 -1.69 0.51
N MET A 87 9.22 -2.16 1.55
CA MET A 87 9.88 -1.26 2.48
C MET A 87 10.98 -0.47 1.79
N TRP A 88 11.79 -1.17 1.01
CA TRP A 88 12.83 -0.50 0.24
C TRP A 88 12.23 0.39 -0.85
N LYS A 89 11.27 -0.14 -1.59
CA LYS A 89 10.69 0.57 -2.74
C LYS A 89 9.91 1.82 -2.35
N MET A 90 9.18 1.74 -1.27
CA MET A 90 8.32 2.84 -0.84
C MET A 90 9.00 3.80 0.12
N PHE A 91 9.80 3.29 1.03
CA PHE A 91 10.38 4.10 2.11
C PHE A 91 11.89 4.17 2.09
N GLY A 92 12.53 3.45 1.18
CA GLY A 92 13.98 3.45 1.12
C GLY A 92 14.65 2.74 2.27
N ILE A 93 13.96 1.78 2.87
CA ILE A 93 14.47 1.06 4.03
C ILE A 93 14.77 -0.38 3.65
N ASP A 94 15.98 -0.81 3.93
CA ASP A 94 16.38 -2.19 3.72
C ASP A 94 16.12 -2.98 5.00
N LEU A 95 15.01 -3.68 5.03
CA LEU A 95 14.62 -4.45 6.19
C LEU A 95 15.63 -5.53 6.56
N ARG A 96 16.25 -6.11 5.55
CA ARG A 96 17.23 -7.15 5.82
C ARG A 96 18.44 -6.59 6.52
N THR A 97 18.90 -5.44 6.09
CA THR A 97 20.01 -4.77 6.75
C THR A 97 19.65 -4.37 8.16
N GLN A 98 18.46 -3.82 8.32
CA GLN A 98 17.99 -3.43 9.64
C GLN A 98 17.83 -4.62 10.56
N GLU A 99 17.27 -5.71 10.05
CA GLU A 99 17.17 -6.91 10.83
C GLU A 99 18.53 -7.40 11.28
N SER A 100 19.50 -7.37 10.38
CA SER A 100 20.86 -7.76 10.72
C SER A 100 21.39 -6.91 11.86
N GLN A 101 21.24 -5.62 11.77
CA GLN A 101 21.70 -4.73 12.82
C GLN A 101 20.99 -4.98 14.14
N ASP A 102 19.68 -5.16 14.09
CA ASP A 102 18.88 -5.33 15.29
C ASP A 102 19.11 -6.67 15.96
N TYR A 103 19.26 -7.72 15.16
CA TYR A 103 19.34 -9.07 15.68
C TYR A 103 20.74 -9.60 15.81
N TRP A 104 21.64 -9.14 14.99
CA TRP A 104 22.95 -9.70 14.92
C TRP A 104 24.06 -8.70 15.17
N GLY A 105 23.76 -7.48 15.10
CA GLY A 105 24.77 -6.52 15.14
C GLY A 105 24.77 -5.67 16.24
N GLU A 106 23.94 -5.78 16.63
CA GLU A 106 24.04 -4.74 17.29
C GLU A 106 24.03 -4.41 17.86
#